data_f3aa6997207fe86fadb814ed1ab3810b
#
_entry.id   f3aa6997207fe86fadb814ed1ab3810b
#
_cell.length_a   1.000
_cell.length_b   1.000
_cell.length_c   1.000
_cell.angle_alpha   90.00
_cell.angle_beta   90.00
_cell.angle_gamma   90.00
#
_symmetry.space_group_name_H-M   'P 1'
#
loop_
_entity.id
_entity.type
_entity.pdbx_description
1 polymer ?
#
loop_
_entity_poly.entity_id
_entity_poly.type
_entity_poly.pdbx_seq_one_letter_code
_entity_poly.pdbx_strand_id
1 'polypeptide(L)'
;MKILLDTNALIWFVNGDKKLSRNAIDSIENPENEKFVSVASIWEIAIKKSIGKLYFPLDLNNLVDSLKNNGFFMLDILSKHAIAIEILPLIHRDPFDRIIFAQALNEEMQLISVEKFLMII
;
A
#
# COMPACT_ATOMS: atom_id res chain seq x y z
N MET A 1 -3.31 -14.98 5.56
CA MET A 1 -3.21 -14.57 4.15
C MET A 1 -2.29 -13.37 4.01
N LYS A 2 -1.85 -13.09 2.82
CA LYS A 2 -1.02 -11.91 2.55
C LYS A 2 -1.89 -10.76 2.12
N ILE A 3 -1.69 -9.59 2.73
CA ILE A 3 -2.40 -8.36 2.37
C ILE A 3 -1.40 -7.28 2.01
N LEU A 4 -1.77 -6.44 1.05
CA LEU A 4 -0.98 -5.29 0.61
C LEU A 4 -1.85 -4.05 0.71
N LEU A 5 -1.38 -3.03 1.44
CA LEU A 5 -2.10 -1.77 1.54
C LEU A 5 -1.73 -0.87 0.35
N ASP A 6 -2.73 -0.20 -0.24
CA ASP A 6 -2.41 0.87 -1.16
C ASP A 6 -1.98 2.11 -0.38
N THR A 7 -1.53 3.14 -1.08
CA THR A 7 -0.97 4.32 -0.42
C THR A 7 -1.99 5.02 0.47
N ASN A 8 -3.20 5.21 0.00
CA ASN A 8 -4.23 5.90 0.79
C ASN A 8 -4.65 5.08 2.00
N ALA A 9 -4.77 3.77 1.85
CA ALA A 9 -5.07 2.89 2.98
C ALA A 9 -3.99 2.98 4.05
N LEU A 10 -2.72 3.01 3.62
CA LEU A 10 -1.60 3.19 4.55
C LEU A 10 -1.69 4.51 5.29
N ILE A 11 -1.90 5.62 4.56
CA ILE A 11 -2.01 6.95 5.16
C ILE A 11 -3.15 6.99 6.17
N TRP A 12 -4.32 6.49 5.79
CA TRP A 12 -5.47 6.51 6.67
C TRP A 12 -5.28 5.61 7.89
N PHE A 13 -4.64 4.46 7.72
CA PHE A 13 -4.37 3.58 8.86
C PHE A 13 -3.41 4.23 9.85
N VAL A 14 -2.32 4.80 9.36
CA VAL A 14 -1.33 5.46 10.22
C VAL A 14 -1.91 6.66 10.94
N ASN A 15 -2.78 7.43 10.28
CA ASN A 15 -3.40 8.62 10.85
C ASN A 15 -4.63 8.30 11.72
N GLY A 16 -5.07 7.05 11.77
CA GLY A 16 -6.29 6.70 12.48
C GLY A 16 -7.54 7.32 11.87
N ASP A 17 -7.52 7.50 10.55
CA ASP A 17 -8.61 8.16 9.84
C ASP A 17 -9.85 7.26 9.79
N LYS A 18 -11.00 7.80 10.18
CA LYS A 18 -12.26 7.07 10.20
C LYS A 18 -12.78 6.69 8.83
N LYS A 19 -12.21 7.23 7.77
CA LYS A 19 -12.57 6.87 6.40
C LYS A 19 -12.16 5.44 6.03
N LEU A 20 -11.16 4.89 6.74
CA LEU A 20 -10.76 3.50 6.52
C LEU A 20 -11.84 2.58 7.08
N SER A 21 -12.32 1.65 6.26
CA SER A 21 -13.43 0.78 6.64
C SER A 21 -13.06 -0.14 7.81
N ARG A 22 -14.06 -0.55 8.57
CA ARG A 22 -13.85 -1.47 9.68
C ARG A 22 -13.27 -2.81 9.19
N ASN A 23 -13.77 -3.29 8.06
CA ASN A 23 -13.24 -4.54 7.47
C ASN A 23 -11.77 -4.43 7.12
N ALA A 24 -11.35 -3.29 6.57
CA ALA A 24 -9.94 -3.06 6.25
C ALA A 24 -9.09 -3.05 7.53
N ILE A 25 -9.53 -2.33 8.55
CA ILE A 25 -8.82 -2.27 9.84
C ILE A 25 -8.70 -3.66 10.44
N ASP A 26 -9.79 -4.43 10.44
CA ASP A 26 -9.78 -5.78 11.01
C ASP A 26 -8.80 -6.70 10.28
N SER A 27 -8.72 -6.59 8.95
CA SER A 27 -7.74 -7.36 8.17
C SER A 27 -6.31 -6.97 8.48
N ILE A 28 -6.05 -5.67 8.63
CA ILE A 28 -4.70 -5.17 8.95
C ILE A 28 -4.30 -5.61 10.34
N GLU A 29 -5.21 -5.57 11.30
CA GLU A 29 -4.92 -5.89 12.70
C GLU A 29 -4.97 -7.39 13.00
N ASN A 30 -5.46 -8.20 12.06
CA ASN A 30 -5.51 -9.64 12.27
C ASN A 30 -4.11 -10.24 12.28
N PRO A 31 -3.68 -10.84 13.40
CA PRO A 31 -2.30 -11.34 13.52
C PRO A 31 -2.00 -12.53 12.61
N GLU A 32 -3.02 -13.17 12.05
CA GLU A 32 -2.82 -14.26 11.10
C GLU A 32 -2.50 -13.79 9.70
N ASN A 33 -2.71 -12.52 9.40
CA ASN A 33 -2.38 -11.95 8.10
C ASN A 33 -0.95 -11.44 8.07
N GLU A 34 -0.24 -11.74 6.99
CA GLU A 34 1.03 -11.09 6.70
C GLU A 34 0.71 -9.78 5.97
N LYS A 35 1.19 -8.67 6.50
CA LYS A 35 0.82 -7.35 5.99
C LYS A 35 2.03 -6.65 5.38
N PHE A 36 1.81 -6.13 4.17
CA PHE A 36 2.85 -5.56 3.35
C PHE A 36 2.53 -4.13 2.97
N VAL A 37 3.57 -3.31 2.87
CA VAL A 37 3.54 -1.96 2.31
C VAL A 37 4.57 -1.90 1.20
N SER A 38 4.16 -1.42 0.04
CA SER A 38 5.07 -1.28 -1.10
C SER A 38 6.01 -0.09 -0.92
N VAL A 39 7.23 -0.26 -1.36
CA VAL A 39 8.17 0.86 -1.52
C VAL A 39 7.56 1.95 -2.40
N ALA A 40 6.70 1.59 -3.35
CA ALA A 40 5.98 2.56 -4.18
C ALA A 40 5.12 3.52 -3.35
N SER A 41 4.53 3.05 -2.24
CA SER A 41 3.75 3.92 -1.36
C SER A 41 4.63 4.94 -0.65
N ILE A 42 5.80 4.52 -0.19
CA ILE A 42 6.76 5.44 0.43
C ILE A 42 7.20 6.48 -0.60
N TRP A 43 7.49 6.04 -1.82
CA TRP A 43 7.89 6.92 -2.92
C TRP A 43 6.78 7.95 -3.23
N GLU A 44 5.54 7.52 -3.34
CA GLU A 44 4.41 8.42 -3.60
C GLU A 44 4.26 9.47 -2.50
N ILE A 45 4.33 9.04 -1.23
CA ILE A 45 4.23 9.95 -0.09
C ILE A 45 5.38 10.97 -0.12
N ALA A 46 6.60 10.50 -0.41
CA ALA A 46 7.76 11.37 -0.49
C ALA A 46 7.59 12.46 -1.55
N ILE A 47 7.11 12.10 -2.73
CA ILE A 47 6.86 13.07 -3.80
C ILE A 47 5.81 14.09 -3.36
N LYS A 48 4.68 13.61 -2.85
CA LYS A 48 3.58 14.51 -2.49
C LYS A 48 3.92 15.43 -1.33
N LYS A 49 4.71 14.95 -0.38
CA LYS A 49 5.23 15.82 0.69
C LYS A 49 6.17 16.89 0.13
N SER A 50 7.06 16.50 -0.78
CA SER A 50 8.08 17.42 -1.31
C SER A 50 7.47 18.60 -2.10
N ILE A 51 6.32 18.38 -2.72
CA ILE A 51 5.64 19.41 -3.51
C ILE A 51 4.45 20.04 -2.77
N GLY A 52 4.31 19.78 -1.48
CA GLY A 52 3.29 20.39 -0.65
C GLY A 52 1.86 19.92 -0.91
N LYS A 53 1.67 18.78 -1.59
CA LYS A 53 0.34 18.24 -1.89
C LYS A 53 -0.20 17.29 -0.85
N LEU A 54 0.62 16.90 0.12
CA LEU A 54 0.20 16.02 1.20
C LEU A 54 0.83 16.50 2.50
N TYR A 55 -0.03 16.75 3.49
CA TYR A 55 0.44 16.93 4.85
C TYR A 55 0.50 15.55 5.52
N PHE A 56 1.70 15.13 5.85
CA PHE A 56 1.92 13.86 6.55
C PHE A 56 2.96 14.15 7.63
N PRO A 57 2.56 14.11 8.91
CA PRO A 57 3.42 14.64 9.98
C PRO A 57 4.62 13.79 10.33
N LEU A 58 4.62 12.52 9.95
CA LEU A 58 5.74 11.64 10.26
C LEU A 58 6.90 11.84 9.30
N ASP A 59 8.11 11.85 9.84
CA ASP A 59 9.31 11.67 9.04
C ASP A 59 9.28 10.27 8.40
N LEU A 60 9.67 10.18 7.12
CA LEU A 60 9.54 8.92 6.40
C LEU A 60 10.46 7.81 6.91
N ASN A 61 11.64 8.17 7.43
CA ASN A 61 12.49 7.17 8.08
C ASN A 61 11.78 6.58 9.29
N ASN A 62 11.15 7.43 10.09
CA ASN A 62 10.40 6.99 11.25
C ASN A 62 9.18 6.16 10.86
N LEU A 63 8.53 6.51 9.75
CA LEU A 63 7.40 5.73 9.24
C LEU A 63 7.84 4.31 8.90
N VAL A 64 8.92 4.16 8.14
CA VAL A 64 9.42 2.84 7.73
C VAL A 64 9.81 2.01 8.95
N ASP A 65 10.53 2.62 9.89
CA ASP A 65 10.93 1.92 11.12
C ASP A 65 9.71 1.49 11.94
N SER A 66 8.73 2.37 12.07
CA SER A 66 7.51 2.07 12.80
C SER A 66 6.73 0.93 12.15
N LEU A 67 6.63 0.93 10.83
CA LEU A 67 5.95 -0.14 10.11
C LEU A 67 6.63 -1.49 10.37
N LYS A 68 7.94 -1.54 10.25
CA LYS A 68 8.70 -2.77 10.53
C LYS A 68 8.54 -3.24 11.97
N ASN A 69 8.58 -2.30 12.91
CA ASN A 69 8.42 -2.62 14.33
C ASN A 69 7.01 -3.11 14.66
N ASN A 70 6.03 -2.78 13.84
CA ASN A 70 4.65 -3.21 14.03
C ASN A 70 4.25 -4.38 13.12
N GLY A 71 5.24 -5.10 12.61
CA GLY A 71 5.01 -6.35 11.89
C GLY A 71 4.70 -6.21 10.41
N PHE A 72 4.84 -5.03 9.83
CA PHE A 72 4.70 -4.87 8.39
C PHE A 72 5.98 -5.26 7.66
N PHE A 73 5.82 -5.88 6.52
CA PHE A 73 6.92 -6.15 5.60
C PHE A 73 6.95 -5.09 4.51
N MET A 74 8.15 -4.60 4.19
CA MET A 74 8.31 -3.71 3.04
C MET A 74 8.44 -4.56 1.78
N LEU A 75 7.63 -4.24 0.78
CA LEU A 75 7.65 -4.96 -0.50
C LEU A 75 8.41 -4.15 -1.52
N ASP A 76 9.56 -4.68 -1.94
CA ASP A 76 10.39 -4.04 -2.95
C ASP A 76 9.75 -4.17 -4.33
N ILE A 77 10.03 -3.20 -5.19
CA ILE A 77 9.59 -3.24 -6.58
C ILE A 77 10.62 -4.04 -7.38
N LEU A 78 10.16 -5.17 -7.91
CA LEU A 78 11.01 -6.05 -8.72
C LEU A 78 10.72 -5.84 -10.21
N SER A 79 11.64 -6.29 -11.06
CA SER A 79 11.46 -6.18 -12.52
C SER A 79 10.16 -6.83 -12.98
N LYS A 80 9.80 -7.99 -12.41
CA LYS A 80 8.56 -8.68 -12.79
C LYS A 80 7.31 -7.83 -12.50
N HIS A 81 7.35 -7.00 -11.45
CA HIS A 81 6.24 -6.11 -11.13
C HIS A 81 6.10 -5.03 -12.21
N ALA A 82 7.21 -4.42 -12.60
CA ALA A 82 7.21 -3.38 -13.61
C ALA A 82 6.79 -3.93 -14.98
N ILE A 83 7.31 -5.08 -15.36
CA ILE A 83 6.98 -5.73 -16.63
C ILE A 83 5.50 -6.07 -16.72
N ALA A 84 4.92 -6.52 -15.63
CA ALA A 84 3.51 -6.91 -15.59
C ALA A 84 2.57 -5.75 -15.93
N ILE A 85 2.99 -4.51 -15.76
CA ILE A 85 2.15 -3.35 -16.07
C ILE A 85 1.79 -3.30 -17.54
N GLU A 86 2.64 -3.80 -18.42
CA GLU A 86 2.42 -3.76 -19.87
C GLU A 86 1.10 -4.43 -20.27
N ILE A 87 0.74 -5.51 -19.59
CA ILE A 87 -0.45 -6.30 -19.93
C ILE A 87 -1.62 -6.08 -18.98
N LEU A 88 -1.47 -5.23 -17.97
CA LEU A 88 -2.56 -4.96 -17.04
C LEU A 88 -3.66 -4.15 -17.72
N PRO A 89 -4.94 -4.44 -17.44
CA PRO A 89 -6.03 -3.58 -17.86
C PRO A 89 -5.81 -2.16 -17.34
N LEU A 90 -6.24 -1.15 -18.11
CA LEU A 90 -6.13 0.24 -17.71
C LEU A 90 -7.26 0.61 -16.75
N ILE A 91 -7.24 0.02 -15.54
CA ILE A 91 -8.23 0.28 -14.51
C ILE A 91 -7.90 1.59 -13.79
N HIS A 92 -6.62 1.80 -13.50
CA HIS A 92 -6.12 3.01 -12.87
C HIS A 92 -5.09 3.65 -13.78
N ARG A 93 -5.10 4.99 -13.86
CA ARG A 93 -4.11 5.74 -14.64
C ARG A 93 -2.92 6.16 -13.82
N ASP A 94 -3.09 6.25 -12.50
CA ASP A 94 -2.02 6.63 -11.60
C ASP A 94 -0.93 5.54 -11.59
N PRO A 95 0.33 5.89 -11.92
CA PRO A 95 1.39 4.89 -12.00
C PRO A 95 1.68 4.20 -10.67
N PHE A 96 1.48 4.88 -9.55
CA PHE A 96 1.68 4.25 -8.24
C PHE A 96 0.61 3.19 -7.97
N ASP A 97 -0.65 3.49 -8.27
CA ASP A 97 -1.73 2.52 -8.14
C ASP A 97 -1.50 1.32 -9.04
N ARG A 98 -1.01 1.56 -10.26
CA ARG A 98 -0.74 0.48 -11.22
C ARG A 98 0.36 -0.45 -10.75
N ILE A 99 1.47 0.07 -10.24
CA ILE A 99 2.56 -0.78 -9.76
C ILE A 99 2.15 -1.57 -8.52
N ILE A 100 1.39 -0.95 -7.62
CA ILE A 100 0.91 -1.64 -6.42
C ILE A 100 -0.07 -2.76 -6.81
N PHE A 101 -0.96 -2.50 -7.77
CA PHE A 101 -1.87 -3.52 -8.29
C PHE A 101 -1.09 -4.68 -8.91
N ALA A 102 -0.06 -4.38 -9.71
CA ALA A 102 0.79 -5.39 -10.32
C ALA A 102 1.50 -6.25 -9.26
N GLN A 103 1.96 -5.61 -8.19
CA GLN A 103 2.58 -6.34 -7.08
C GLN A 103 1.59 -7.29 -6.41
N ALA A 104 0.38 -6.81 -6.14
CA ALA A 104 -0.65 -7.65 -5.53
C ALA A 104 -0.95 -8.88 -6.39
N LEU A 105 -1.07 -8.71 -7.69
CA LEU A 105 -1.30 -9.82 -8.62
C LEU A 105 -0.13 -10.81 -8.62
N ASN A 106 1.08 -10.30 -8.79
CA ASN A 106 2.27 -11.16 -8.90
C ASN A 106 2.58 -11.92 -7.61
N GLU A 107 2.33 -11.29 -6.46
CA GLU A 107 2.63 -11.88 -5.16
C GLU A 107 1.43 -12.59 -4.55
N GLU A 108 0.30 -12.64 -5.26
CA GLU A 108 -0.92 -13.28 -4.79
C GLU A 108 -1.39 -12.72 -3.45
N MET A 109 -1.45 -11.39 -3.38
CA MET A 109 -1.88 -10.67 -2.20
C MET A 109 -3.26 -10.08 -2.39
N GLN A 110 -4.02 -10.00 -1.30
CA GLN A 110 -5.25 -9.23 -1.27
C GLN A 110 -4.89 -7.75 -1.15
N LEU A 111 -5.41 -6.93 -2.06
CA LEU A 111 -5.16 -5.49 -2.01
C LEU A 111 -6.20 -4.81 -1.14
N ILE A 112 -5.73 -4.02 -0.17
CA ILE A 112 -6.60 -3.17 0.66
C ILE A 112 -6.53 -1.75 0.13
N SER A 113 -7.67 -1.28 -0.35
CA SER A 113 -7.82 0.03 -0.95
C SER A 113 -8.80 0.87 -0.13
N VAL A 114 -8.66 2.20 -0.21
CA VAL A 114 -9.60 3.12 0.44
C VAL A 114 -11.01 3.01 -0.15
N GLU A 115 -11.09 2.69 -1.44
CA GLU A 115 -12.37 2.67 -2.12
C GLU A 115 -13.15 1.40 -1.81
N LYS A 116 -12.46 0.28 -1.75
CA LYS A 116 -13.05 -1.01 -1.45
C LYS A 116 -11.97 -2.04 -1.21
N PHE A 117 -12.42 -3.17 -0.71
CA PHE A 117 -11.60 -4.33 -0.46
C PHE A 117 -11.54 -5.14 -1.75
N LEU A 118 -10.36 -5.25 -2.34
CA LEU A 118 -10.18 -5.97 -3.61
C LEU A 118 -9.45 -7.28 -3.40
N MET A 119 -10.02 -8.34 -3.91
CA MET A 119 -9.41 -9.66 -3.92
C MET A 119 -8.65 -9.82 -5.23
N ILE A 120 -7.32 -10.02 -5.14
CA ILE A 120 -6.45 -10.17 -6.29
C ILE A 120 -5.86 -11.58 -6.24
N ILE A 121 -6.41 -12.49 -6.93
CA ILE A 121 -5.83 -13.83 -7.04
C ILE A 121 -6.28 -14.47 -8.32
#